data_f223ffbcfdc8771d6c8f3ef03143c970
#
_entry.id   f223ffbcfdc8771d6c8f3ef03143c970
#
_cell.length_a   1.000
_cell.length_b   1.000
_cell.length_c   1.000
_cell.angle_alpha   90.00
_cell.angle_beta   90.00
_cell.angle_gamma   90.00
#
_symmetry.space_group_name_H-M   'P 1'
#
loop_
_entity.id
_entity.type
_entity.pdbx_description
1 polymer ?
#
loop_
_entity_poly.entity_id
_entity_poly.type
_entity_poly.pdbx_seq_one_letter_code
_entity_poly.pdbx_strand_id
1 'polypeptide(L)'
;IRGHAIYEGVYLLGTSIARPLIAKDQIKVAKKFKAFAVSHGSTGKGNDQVRFELGYHYFGPKIKVIAPWRIWKLKSRTDLINYAKKHNIPIPKDKKGAPPFSVDDNLFHTSTEGKVLENPKISAPEFIFQRTTSPEKAPNKPTYVSIGFKNSDPVSINGKKLTPEKLLEKLNQIGGKNGVGRVDLVENRFIGIKSRGVYETPGGTLLLIAHRAMESVTLDKDTMHKKDSIMPRYAELIYNGYWFSKERF
;
A
#
# COMPACT_ATOMS: atom_id res chain seq x y z
N ILE A 1 8.30 -5.71 6.96
CA ILE A 1 8.18 -6.30 8.30
C ILE A 1 9.49 -6.15 9.06
N ARG A 2 10.62 -6.71 8.59
CA ARG A 2 11.94 -6.63 9.29
C ARG A 2 12.31 -5.23 9.77
N GLY A 3 12.08 -4.21 8.95
CA GLY A 3 12.40 -2.83 9.25
C GLY A 3 11.37 -2.10 10.11
N HIS A 4 10.19 -2.67 10.39
CA HIS A 4 9.09 -1.96 11.05
C HIS A 4 8.79 -0.59 10.42
N ALA A 5 8.91 -0.49 9.09
CA ALA A 5 8.67 0.75 8.37
C ALA A 5 7.18 1.11 8.45
N ILE A 6 6.87 2.11 9.24
CA ILE A 6 5.52 2.64 9.47
C ILE A 6 5.56 4.13 9.19
N TYR A 7 4.83 4.58 8.17
CA TYR A 7 4.76 5.99 7.83
C TYR A 7 3.75 6.70 8.73
N GLU A 8 4.15 7.86 9.25
CA GLU A 8 3.35 8.69 10.15
C GLU A 8 2.73 7.90 11.33
N GLY A 9 3.45 6.88 11.81
CA GLY A 9 3.12 6.11 13.00
C GLY A 9 2.09 4.99 12.80
N VAL A 10 1.40 4.89 11.66
CA VAL A 10 0.30 3.92 11.48
C VAL A 10 0.22 3.27 10.10
N TYR A 11 0.71 3.91 9.03
CA TYR A 11 0.56 3.41 7.67
C TYR A 11 1.66 2.41 7.29
N LEU A 12 1.28 1.18 6.92
CA LEU A 12 2.19 0.06 6.64
C LEU A 12 2.69 0.01 5.18
N LEU A 13 2.55 1.08 4.40
CA LEU A 13 3.22 1.30 3.12
C LEU A 13 2.85 0.33 1.97
N GLY A 14 1.69 -0.31 2.01
CA GLY A 14 1.32 -1.34 1.04
C GLY A 14 1.28 -0.86 -0.41
N THR A 15 0.72 0.32 -0.70
CA THR A 15 0.74 0.93 -2.03
C THR A 15 2.15 1.42 -2.39
N SER A 16 2.86 2.00 -1.41
CA SER A 16 4.20 2.57 -1.63
C SER A 16 5.22 1.52 -2.07
N ILE A 17 5.11 0.29 -1.57
CA ILE A 17 5.97 -0.85 -1.95
C ILE A 17 5.55 -1.45 -3.29
N ALA A 18 4.25 -1.47 -3.62
CA ALA A 18 3.72 -2.10 -4.81
C ALA A 18 4.21 -1.41 -6.10
N ARG A 19 4.15 -0.07 -6.15
CA ARG A 19 4.49 0.69 -7.36
C ARG A 19 5.93 0.50 -7.86
N PRO A 20 6.98 0.57 -7.01
CA PRO A 20 8.34 0.27 -7.44
C PRO A 20 8.52 -1.14 -7.99
N LEU A 21 7.84 -2.16 -7.44
CA LEU A 21 7.89 -3.53 -7.95
C LEU A 21 7.25 -3.64 -9.33
N ILE A 22 6.07 -3.04 -9.51
CA ILE A 22 5.38 -2.98 -10.81
C ILE A 22 6.27 -2.27 -11.85
N ALA A 23 6.88 -1.14 -11.48
CA ALA A 23 7.78 -0.40 -12.36
C ALA A 23 8.97 -1.25 -12.81
N LYS A 24 9.59 -2.00 -11.88
CA LYS A 24 10.67 -2.94 -12.19
C LYS A 24 10.27 -3.98 -13.23
N ASP A 25 9.12 -4.63 -13.03
CA ASP A 25 8.66 -5.68 -13.93
C ASP A 25 8.21 -5.10 -15.28
N GLN A 26 7.59 -3.93 -15.29
CA GLN A 26 7.20 -3.23 -16.51
C GLN A 26 8.44 -2.89 -17.38
N ILE A 27 9.51 -2.40 -16.78
CA ILE A 27 10.77 -2.16 -17.49
C ILE A 27 11.41 -3.47 -18.00
N LYS A 28 11.33 -4.54 -17.21
CA LYS A 28 11.78 -5.87 -17.65
C LYS A 28 11.03 -6.34 -18.90
N VAL A 29 9.71 -6.18 -18.92
CA VAL A 29 8.86 -6.50 -20.07
C VAL A 29 9.19 -5.58 -21.25
N ALA A 30 9.32 -4.27 -21.03
CA ALA A 30 9.67 -3.30 -22.07
C ALA A 30 11.00 -3.65 -22.75
N LYS A 31 12.03 -4.02 -21.98
CA LYS A 31 13.33 -4.48 -22.52
C LYS A 31 13.19 -5.76 -23.33
N LYS A 32 12.41 -6.74 -22.85
CA LYS A 32 12.17 -8.01 -23.56
C LYS A 32 11.55 -7.78 -24.93
N PHE A 33 10.60 -6.86 -25.05
CA PHE A 33 9.91 -6.54 -26.30
C PHE A 33 10.53 -5.38 -27.07
N LYS A 34 11.70 -4.88 -26.65
CA LYS A 34 12.37 -3.73 -27.27
C LYS A 34 11.47 -2.50 -27.40
N ALA A 35 10.59 -2.30 -26.42
CA ALA A 35 9.70 -1.14 -26.41
C ALA A 35 10.49 0.15 -26.18
N PHE A 36 10.16 1.21 -26.93
CA PHE A 36 10.81 2.52 -26.79
C PHE A 36 10.29 3.32 -25.62
N ALA A 37 9.11 2.97 -25.09
CA ALA A 37 8.45 3.69 -24.02
C ALA A 37 7.69 2.76 -23.08
N VAL A 38 7.48 3.23 -21.85
CA VAL A 38 6.50 2.71 -20.86
C VAL A 38 5.48 3.79 -20.56
N SER A 39 4.31 3.40 -20.08
CA SER A 39 3.24 4.36 -19.73
C SER A 39 2.64 4.02 -18.37
N HIS A 40 2.17 5.07 -17.67
CA HIS A 40 1.34 4.95 -16.47
C HIS A 40 0.19 5.96 -16.50
N GLY A 41 -0.92 5.62 -15.83
CA GLY A 41 -2.11 6.47 -15.70
C GLY A 41 -2.19 7.28 -14.41
N SER A 42 -1.09 7.40 -13.66
CA SER A 42 -1.09 8.12 -12.38
C SER A 42 -1.34 9.59 -12.54
N THR A 43 -2.10 10.18 -11.62
CA THR A 43 -2.45 11.60 -11.64
C THR A 43 -1.24 12.49 -11.33
N GLY A 44 -1.24 13.72 -11.87
CA GLY A 44 -0.09 14.65 -11.78
C GLY A 44 0.24 15.16 -10.37
N LYS A 45 -0.64 14.96 -9.38
CA LYS A 45 -0.43 15.39 -7.98
C LYS A 45 -0.32 14.21 -7.00
N GLY A 46 -0.42 12.97 -7.50
CA GLY A 46 -0.37 11.77 -6.69
C GLY A 46 1.05 11.26 -6.47
N ASN A 47 1.26 10.54 -5.37
CA ASN A 47 2.53 9.88 -5.07
C ASN A 47 2.92 8.83 -6.11
N ASP A 48 1.93 8.20 -6.74
CA ASP A 48 2.14 7.03 -7.59
C ASP A 48 2.95 7.35 -8.85
N GLN A 49 2.78 8.55 -9.43
CA GLN A 49 3.64 8.93 -10.57
C GLN A 49 5.12 8.98 -10.17
N VAL A 50 5.43 9.55 -8.99
CA VAL A 50 6.81 9.62 -8.47
C VAL A 50 7.35 8.21 -8.26
N ARG A 51 6.58 7.33 -7.64
CA ARG A 51 6.95 5.94 -7.36
C ARG A 51 7.22 5.13 -8.62
N PHE A 52 6.37 5.27 -9.64
CA PHE A 52 6.58 4.64 -10.95
C PHE A 52 7.80 5.19 -11.66
N GLU A 53 7.91 6.50 -11.77
CA GLU A 53 8.97 7.13 -12.55
C GLU A 53 10.35 6.97 -11.94
N LEU A 54 10.49 7.03 -10.63
CA LEU A 54 11.75 6.69 -9.95
C LEU A 54 12.16 5.24 -10.25
N GLY A 55 11.20 4.29 -10.23
CA GLY A 55 11.44 2.91 -10.61
C GLY A 55 11.86 2.76 -12.07
N TYR A 56 11.17 3.43 -12.99
CA TYR A 56 11.53 3.41 -14.41
C TYR A 56 12.92 4.00 -14.65
N HIS A 57 13.21 5.13 -14.03
CA HIS A 57 14.50 5.79 -14.16
C HIS A 57 15.64 4.92 -13.65
N TYR A 58 15.42 4.23 -12.53
CA TYR A 58 16.43 3.31 -11.98
C TYR A 58 16.73 2.12 -12.90
N PHE A 59 15.67 1.44 -13.39
CA PHE A 59 15.83 0.20 -14.16
C PHE A 59 15.99 0.41 -15.67
N GLY A 60 15.55 1.52 -16.22
CA GLY A 60 15.55 1.80 -17.66
C GLY A 60 15.67 3.28 -17.99
N PRO A 61 16.76 3.99 -17.62
CA PRO A 61 16.88 5.44 -17.76
C PRO A 61 16.77 5.94 -19.20
N LYS A 62 16.97 5.07 -20.20
CA LYS A 62 16.85 5.39 -21.64
C LYS A 62 15.46 5.12 -22.20
N ILE A 63 14.57 4.47 -21.46
CA ILE A 63 13.20 4.17 -21.90
C ILE A 63 12.34 5.39 -21.63
N LYS A 64 11.65 5.88 -22.67
CA LYS A 64 10.77 7.05 -22.57
C LYS A 64 9.56 6.74 -21.66
N VAL A 65 9.17 7.70 -20.83
CA VAL A 65 7.95 7.60 -20.02
C VAL A 65 6.84 8.43 -20.66
N ILE A 66 5.69 7.80 -20.86
CA ILE A 66 4.47 8.45 -21.36
C ILE A 66 3.51 8.53 -20.16
N ALA A 67 3.28 9.76 -19.69
CA ALA A 67 2.33 10.05 -18.61
C ALA A 67 1.17 10.90 -19.18
N PRO A 68 0.09 10.28 -19.65
CA PRO A 68 -1.02 10.97 -20.35
C PRO A 68 -1.59 12.12 -19.54
N TRP A 69 -1.69 11.97 -18.23
CA TRP A 69 -2.19 13.03 -17.35
C TRP A 69 -1.42 14.35 -17.45
N ARG A 70 -0.13 14.31 -17.76
CA ARG A 70 0.69 15.53 -17.96
C ARG A 70 0.58 16.12 -19.36
N ILE A 71 0.13 15.33 -20.32
CA ILE A 71 0.11 15.67 -21.74
C ILE A 71 -1.30 16.08 -22.17
N TRP A 72 -2.32 15.38 -21.67
CA TRP A 72 -3.70 15.58 -22.04
C TRP A 72 -4.31 16.78 -21.27
N LYS A 73 -5.30 17.42 -21.88
CA LYS A 73 -6.06 18.53 -21.25
C LYS A 73 -7.15 18.04 -20.28
N LEU A 74 -6.98 16.86 -19.68
CA LEU A 74 -7.89 16.29 -18.70
C LEU A 74 -7.42 16.69 -17.30
N LYS A 75 -8.16 17.58 -16.63
CA LYS A 75 -7.75 18.18 -15.35
C LYS A 75 -8.53 17.67 -14.14
N SER A 76 -9.64 17.00 -14.37
CA SER A 76 -10.53 16.55 -13.31
C SER A 76 -11.06 15.15 -13.54
N ARG A 77 -11.62 14.56 -12.47
CA ARG A 77 -12.34 13.29 -12.57
C ARG A 77 -13.54 13.39 -13.53
N THR A 78 -14.22 14.53 -13.57
CA THR A 78 -15.33 14.79 -14.49
C THR A 78 -14.86 14.72 -15.93
N ASP A 79 -13.71 15.32 -16.26
CA ASP A 79 -13.14 15.26 -17.60
C ASP A 79 -12.82 13.83 -18.02
N LEU A 80 -12.26 13.04 -17.09
CA LEU A 80 -11.97 11.62 -17.33
C LEU A 80 -13.24 10.79 -17.58
N ILE A 81 -14.31 11.05 -16.82
CA ILE A 81 -15.60 10.37 -17.00
C ILE A 81 -16.21 10.75 -18.35
N ASN A 82 -16.16 12.02 -18.73
CA ASN A 82 -16.68 12.48 -20.03
C ASN A 82 -15.86 11.89 -21.19
N TYR A 83 -14.54 11.84 -21.05
CA TYR A 83 -13.67 11.18 -22.02
C TYR A 83 -13.99 9.69 -22.17
N ALA A 84 -14.13 8.98 -21.05
CA ALA A 84 -14.48 7.56 -21.05
C ALA A 84 -15.86 7.31 -21.73
N LYS A 85 -16.86 8.15 -21.44
CA LYS A 85 -18.17 8.09 -22.12
C LYS A 85 -18.05 8.31 -23.60
N LYS A 86 -17.32 9.36 -24.04
CA LYS A 86 -17.09 9.69 -25.45
C LYS A 86 -16.44 8.55 -26.23
N HIS A 87 -15.56 7.80 -25.59
CA HIS A 87 -14.79 6.72 -26.20
C HIS A 87 -15.31 5.31 -25.86
N ASN A 88 -16.52 5.20 -25.29
CA ASN A 88 -17.14 3.93 -24.88
C ASN A 88 -16.25 3.07 -23.97
N ILE A 89 -15.44 3.72 -23.10
CA ILE A 89 -14.61 3.02 -22.11
C ILE A 89 -15.50 2.67 -20.93
N PRO A 90 -15.61 1.38 -20.55
CA PRO A 90 -16.47 0.97 -19.44
C PRO A 90 -15.92 1.49 -18.12
N ILE A 91 -16.75 2.13 -17.33
CA ILE A 91 -16.44 2.58 -15.98
C ILE A 91 -17.31 1.78 -15.01
N PRO A 92 -16.71 1.07 -14.02
CA PRO A 92 -17.49 0.47 -12.95
C PRO A 92 -18.34 1.53 -12.22
N LYS A 93 -19.55 1.16 -11.86
CA LYS A 93 -20.45 2.01 -11.06
C LYS A 93 -20.59 1.37 -9.67
N ASP A 94 -20.72 2.22 -8.64
CA ASP A 94 -21.13 1.72 -7.33
C ASP A 94 -22.62 1.28 -7.35
N LYS A 95 -23.09 0.70 -6.24
CA LYS A 95 -24.48 0.22 -6.11
C LYS A 95 -25.54 1.32 -6.31
N LYS A 96 -25.14 2.60 -6.24
CA LYS A 96 -26.01 3.77 -6.47
C LYS A 96 -25.80 4.41 -7.83
N GLY A 97 -25.02 3.79 -8.72
CA GLY A 97 -24.71 4.33 -10.04
C GLY A 97 -23.71 5.48 -10.07
N ALA A 98 -23.13 5.86 -8.93
CA ALA A 98 -22.09 6.88 -8.85
C ALA A 98 -20.69 6.31 -9.19
N PRO A 99 -19.73 7.14 -9.61
CA PRO A 99 -18.35 6.69 -9.74
C PRO A 99 -17.83 6.09 -8.42
N PRO A 100 -17.07 4.99 -8.42
CA PRO A 100 -16.60 4.33 -7.20
C PRO A 100 -15.62 5.20 -6.42
N PHE A 101 -15.34 4.82 -5.17
CA PHE A 101 -14.17 5.31 -4.45
C PHE A 101 -12.89 4.98 -5.25
N SER A 102 -11.81 5.72 -4.99
CA SER A 102 -10.48 5.30 -5.45
C SER A 102 -10.02 4.18 -4.53
N VAL A 103 -9.82 3.00 -5.09
CA VAL A 103 -9.40 1.82 -4.32
C VAL A 103 -8.14 1.24 -4.95
N ASP A 104 -7.11 1.07 -4.13
CA ASP A 104 -5.93 0.29 -4.45
C ASP A 104 -5.94 -0.99 -3.62
N ASP A 105 -5.84 -2.13 -4.29
CA ASP A 105 -5.89 -3.43 -3.65
C ASP A 105 -4.71 -4.31 -4.10
N ASN A 106 -4.03 -4.91 -3.12
CA ASN A 106 -2.97 -5.88 -3.34
C ASN A 106 -2.94 -6.90 -2.20
N LEU A 107 -2.06 -7.89 -2.28
CA LEU A 107 -1.98 -8.94 -1.26
C LEU A 107 -1.74 -8.40 0.16
N PHE A 108 -1.00 -7.30 0.29
CA PHE A 108 -0.62 -6.75 1.60
C PHE A 108 -1.72 -5.89 2.21
N HIS A 109 -2.40 -5.05 1.42
CA HIS A 109 -3.40 -4.14 1.93
C HIS A 109 -4.46 -3.73 0.90
N THR A 110 -5.52 -3.07 1.38
CA THR A 110 -6.44 -2.26 0.58
C THR A 110 -6.40 -0.82 1.09
N SER A 111 -6.41 0.14 0.17
CA SER A 111 -6.60 1.55 0.49
C SER A 111 -7.84 2.09 -0.20
N THR A 112 -8.58 2.97 0.47
CA THR A 112 -9.79 3.62 -0.06
C THR A 112 -9.69 5.12 0.17
N GLU A 113 -9.87 5.92 -0.89
CA GLU A 113 -9.76 7.37 -0.88
C GLU A 113 -10.92 8.03 -1.64
N GLY A 114 -11.15 9.32 -1.39
CA GLY A 114 -12.06 10.19 -2.13
C GLY A 114 -13.49 10.23 -1.60
N LYS A 115 -14.37 10.94 -2.31
CA LYS A 115 -15.79 11.15 -1.97
C LYS A 115 -15.98 11.71 -0.55
N VAL A 116 -16.81 11.05 0.26
CA VAL A 116 -17.12 11.44 1.63
C VAL A 116 -15.87 11.45 2.53
N LEU A 117 -14.84 10.68 2.19
CA LEU A 117 -13.59 10.65 2.96
C LEU A 117 -12.77 11.95 2.83
N GLU A 118 -13.04 12.79 1.83
CA GLU A 118 -12.37 14.09 1.71
C GLU A 118 -12.79 15.06 2.83
N ASN A 119 -13.90 14.79 3.51
CA ASN A 119 -14.32 15.55 4.68
C ASN A 119 -13.88 14.84 5.97
N PRO A 120 -12.88 15.36 6.70
CA PRO A 120 -12.35 14.71 7.89
C PRO A 120 -13.32 14.70 9.08
N LYS A 121 -14.43 15.47 9.02
CA LYS A 121 -15.49 15.45 10.04
C LYS A 121 -16.41 14.23 9.94
N ILE A 122 -16.38 13.52 8.80
CA ILE A 122 -17.26 12.38 8.57
C ILE A 122 -16.47 11.09 8.82
N SER A 123 -16.97 10.24 9.71
CA SER A 123 -16.39 8.91 9.93
C SER A 123 -16.43 8.07 8.66
N ALA A 124 -15.41 7.24 8.47
CA ALA A 124 -15.35 6.29 7.34
C ALA A 124 -16.57 5.35 7.40
N PRO A 125 -17.43 5.30 6.35
CA PRO A 125 -18.59 4.43 6.34
C PRO A 125 -18.20 2.96 6.36
N GLU A 126 -18.91 2.12 7.12
CA GLU A 126 -18.58 0.70 7.27
C GLU A 126 -18.52 -0.06 5.92
N PHE A 127 -19.33 0.31 4.94
CA PHE A 127 -19.37 -0.36 3.64
C PHE A 127 -18.10 -0.21 2.78
N ILE A 128 -17.18 0.69 3.14
CA ILE A 128 -15.91 0.84 2.41
C ILE A 128 -14.88 -0.21 2.82
N PHE A 129 -15.01 -0.79 4.00
CA PHE A 129 -14.14 -1.84 4.47
C PHE A 129 -14.45 -3.16 3.75
N GLN A 130 -13.46 -3.72 3.07
CA GLN A 130 -13.62 -4.89 2.20
C GLN A 130 -12.93 -6.13 2.75
N ARG A 131 -11.92 -5.96 3.60
CA ARG A 131 -11.08 -7.05 4.12
C ARG A 131 -11.34 -7.38 5.57
N THR A 132 -11.95 -6.47 6.31
CA THR A 132 -12.08 -6.57 7.76
C THR A 132 -13.54 -6.50 8.17
N THR A 133 -13.93 -7.38 9.07
CA THR A 133 -15.19 -7.29 9.79
C THR A 133 -15.15 -6.09 10.74
N SER A 134 -16.29 -5.39 10.93
CA SER A 134 -16.40 -4.36 11.97
C SER A 134 -16.02 -4.94 13.33
N PRO A 135 -15.24 -4.22 14.17
CA PRO A 135 -14.90 -4.68 15.51
C PRO A 135 -16.13 -5.12 16.34
N GLU A 136 -17.27 -4.43 16.19
CA GLU A 136 -18.52 -4.74 16.90
C GLU A 136 -19.15 -6.07 16.42
N LYS A 137 -18.84 -6.51 15.21
CA LYS A 137 -19.31 -7.77 14.61
C LYS A 137 -18.26 -8.87 14.61
N ALA A 138 -17.07 -8.56 15.10
CA ALA A 138 -15.99 -9.55 15.23
C ALA A 138 -16.37 -10.62 16.28
N PRO A 139 -15.73 -11.82 16.22
CA PRO A 139 -16.00 -12.87 17.21
C PRO A 139 -15.72 -12.43 18.64
N ASN A 140 -16.63 -12.73 19.57
CA ASN A 140 -16.46 -12.45 21.00
C ASN A 140 -15.38 -13.35 21.68
N LYS A 141 -14.99 -14.45 21.03
CA LYS A 141 -13.95 -15.32 21.54
C LYS A 141 -12.61 -14.96 20.90
N PRO A 142 -11.50 -14.88 21.67
CA PRO A 142 -10.18 -14.59 21.11
C PRO A 142 -9.73 -15.70 20.15
N THR A 143 -9.06 -15.30 19.08
CA THR A 143 -8.41 -16.21 18.14
C THR A 143 -6.91 -16.16 18.38
N TYR A 144 -6.34 -17.23 18.93
CA TYR A 144 -4.90 -17.35 19.12
C TYR A 144 -4.22 -17.81 17.84
N VAL A 145 -3.09 -17.17 17.50
CA VAL A 145 -2.27 -17.54 16.36
C VAL A 145 -0.80 -17.59 16.77
N SER A 146 -0.12 -18.69 16.45
CA SER A 146 1.33 -18.83 16.63
C SER A 146 2.02 -18.58 15.30
N ILE A 147 2.96 -17.64 15.24
CA ILE A 147 3.74 -17.32 14.06
C ILE A 147 5.20 -17.66 14.32
N GLY A 148 5.74 -18.61 13.54
CA GLY A 148 7.16 -18.98 13.63
C GLY A 148 8.02 -18.11 12.74
N PHE A 149 9.14 -17.63 13.26
CA PHE A 149 10.13 -16.82 12.54
C PHE A 149 11.46 -17.57 12.38
N LYS A 150 12.14 -17.31 11.26
CA LYS A 150 13.52 -17.73 11.02
C LYS A 150 14.28 -16.57 10.38
N ASN A 151 15.37 -16.12 11.00
CA ASN A 151 16.17 -14.98 10.54
C ASN A 151 15.27 -13.74 10.28
N SER A 152 14.38 -13.43 11.22
CA SER A 152 13.37 -12.35 11.15
C SER A 152 12.27 -12.51 10.08
N ASP A 153 12.27 -13.58 9.29
CA ASP A 153 11.19 -13.84 8.35
C ASP A 153 10.13 -14.77 8.93
N PRO A 154 8.84 -14.47 8.75
CA PRO A 154 7.78 -15.38 9.15
C PRO A 154 7.77 -16.59 8.20
N VAL A 155 7.78 -17.79 8.78
CA VAL A 155 7.90 -19.07 8.02
C VAL A 155 6.78 -20.06 8.28
N SER A 156 6.00 -19.87 9.36
CA SER A 156 4.92 -20.80 9.70
C SER A 156 3.80 -20.13 10.48
N ILE A 157 2.60 -20.72 10.40
CA ILE A 157 1.43 -20.37 11.21
C ILE A 157 0.94 -21.65 11.89
N ASN A 158 0.77 -21.60 13.22
CA ASN A 158 0.31 -22.73 14.03
C ASN A 158 1.09 -24.03 13.72
N GLY A 159 2.43 -23.92 13.64
CA GLY A 159 3.34 -25.01 13.33
C GLY A 159 3.44 -25.43 11.85
N LYS A 160 2.51 -25.00 10.99
CA LYS A 160 2.52 -25.34 9.56
C LYS A 160 3.39 -24.36 8.78
N LYS A 161 4.41 -24.87 8.10
CA LYS A 161 5.25 -24.08 7.16
C LYS A 161 4.43 -23.67 5.94
N LEU A 162 4.57 -22.42 5.50
CA LEU A 162 3.87 -21.85 4.37
C LEU A 162 4.85 -21.01 3.54
N THR A 163 4.53 -20.83 2.25
CA THR A 163 5.20 -19.82 1.42
C THR A 163 4.82 -18.42 1.88
N PRO A 164 5.64 -17.39 1.66
CA PRO A 164 5.38 -16.02 2.14
C PRO A 164 3.99 -15.49 1.74
N GLU A 165 3.58 -15.72 0.49
CA GLU A 165 2.26 -15.30 -0.03
C GLU A 165 1.12 -16.01 0.68
N LYS A 166 1.17 -17.34 0.84
CA LYS A 166 0.13 -18.13 1.54
C LYS A 166 0.07 -17.79 3.02
N LEU A 167 1.21 -17.50 3.63
CA LEU A 167 1.29 -17.05 5.01
C LEU A 167 0.55 -15.73 5.19
N LEU A 168 0.83 -14.75 4.32
CA LEU A 168 0.17 -13.45 4.36
C LEU A 168 -1.33 -13.56 4.07
N GLU A 169 -1.74 -14.34 3.07
CA GLU A 169 -3.17 -14.63 2.79
C GLU A 169 -3.88 -15.20 4.03
N LYS A 170 -3.25 -16.18 4.70
CA LYS A 170 -3.83 -16.78 5.90
C LYS A 170 -3.95 -15.81 7.06
N LEU A 171 -2.95 -14.96 7.26
CA LEU A 171 -3.00 -13.92 8.28
C LEU A 171 -4.02 -12.83 7.94
N ASN A 172 -4.18 -12.47 6.65
CA ASN A 172 -5.23 -11.57 6.20
C ASN A 172 -6.62 -12.12 6.55
N GLN A 173 -6.86 -13.42 6.34
CA GLN A 173 -8.12 -14.06 6.70
C GLN A 173 -8.38 -14.04 8.22
N ILE A 174 -7.35 -14.37 9.01
CA ILE A 174 -7.46 -14.37 10.48
C ILE A 174 -7.69 -12.96 11.00
N GLY A 175 -6.83 -11.99 10.61
CA GLY A 175 -6.92 -10.61 11.06
C GLY A 175 -8.22 -9.93 10.60
N GLY A 176 -8.59 -10.14 9.34
CA GLY A 176 -9.82 -9.58 8.76
C GLY A 176 -11.08 -10.07 9.47
N LYS A 177 -11.19 -11.38 9.75
CA LYS A 177 -12.31 -11.95 10.51
C LYS A 177 -12.42 -11.37 11.93
N ASN A 178 -11.31 -11.01 12.53
CA ASN A 178 -11.23 -10.47 13.89
C ASN A 178 -11.19 -8.93 13.93
N GLY A 179 -11.48 -8.24 12.84
CA GLY A 179 -11.56 -6.77 12.79
C GLY A 179 -10.22 -6.05 12.93
N VAL A 180 -9.11 -6.75 12.70
CA VAL A 180 -7.75 -6.22 12.88
C VAL A 180 -7.24 -5.53 11.61
N GLY A 181 -6.55 -4.40 11.77
CA GLY A 181 -5.76 -3.78 10.70
C GLY A 181 -6.43 -2.63 9.96
N ARG A 182 -7.45 -1.99 10.55
CA ARG A 182 -8.06 -0.77 10.02
C ARG A 182 -7.28 0.46 10.46
N VAL A 183 -7.05 1.37 9.54
CA VAL A 183 -6.42 2.67 9.80
C VAL A 183 -7.15 3.75 9.00
N ASP A 184 -7.51 4.84 9.65
CA ASP A 184 -8.07 6.06 9.05
C ASP A 184 -7.09 7.20 9.35
N LEU A 185 -6.46 7.75 8.31
CA LEU A 185 -5.29 8.61 8.43
C LEU A 185 -5.39 9.79 7.47
N VAL A 186 -5.09 10.98 7.97
CA VAL A 186 -4.73 12.13 7.12
C VAL A 186 -3.21 12.20 7.03
N GLU A 187 -2.68 11.83 5.89
CA GLU A 187 -1.24 11.74 5.62
C GLU A 187 -0.70 12.91 4.81
N ASN A 188 0.61 13.13 4.87
CA ASN A 188 1.30 14.07 4.01
C ASN A 188 1.80 13.37 2.74
N ARG A 189 1.33 13.82 1.57
CA ARG A 189 1.84 13.34 0.28
C ARG A 189 3.24 13.88 -0.01
N PHE A 190 3.94 13.28 -0.95
CA PHE A 190 5.29 13.66 -1.39
C PHE A 190 5.46 15.19 -1.59
N ILE A 191 4.48 15.84 -2.18
CA ILE A 191 4.48 17.28 -2.46
C ILE A 191 3.95 18.12 -1.29
N GLY A 192 3.75 17.56 -0.10
CA GLY A 192 3.28 18.25 1.09
C GLY A 192 1.76 18.47 1.19
N ILE A 193 0.97 17.98 0.24
CA ILE A 193 -0.50 18.07 0.29
C ILE A 193 -1.03 17.02 1.27
N LYS A 194 -1.98 17.42 2.13
CA LYS A 194 -2.72 16.52 2.99
C LYS A 194 -3.71 15.68 2.19
N SER A 195 -3.83 14.40 2.52
CA SER A 195 -4.80 13.49 1.93
C SER A 195 -5.27 12.49 2.95
N ARG A 196 -6.59 12.23 3.01
CA ARG A 196 -7.13 11.19 3.86
C ARG A 196 -7.25 9.88 3.11
N GLY A 197 -6.70 8.82 3.68
CA GLY A 197 -6.83 7.45 3.22
C GLY A 197 -7.34 6.53 4.32
N VAL A 198 -8.16 5.57 3.96
CA VAL A 198 -8.59 4.49 4.84
C VAL A 198 -7.94 3.20 4.37
N TYR A 199 -7.23 2.55 5.27
CA TYR A 199 -6.39 1.39 4.96
C TYR A 199 -6.86 0.16 5.73
N GLU A 200 -6.74 -1.00 5.09
CA GLU A 200 -6.96 -2.31 5.71
C GLU A 200 -5.73 -3.18 5.49
N THR A 201 -5.01 -3.52 6.54
CA THR A 201 -3.77 -4.29 6.47
C THR A 201 -3.76 -5.40 7.54
N PRO A 202 -4.73 -6.31 7.51
CA PRO A 202 -4.95 -7.26 8.62
C PRO A 202 -3.75 -8.18 8.87
N GLY A 203 -3.24 -8.86 7.87
CA GLY A 203 -2.09 -9.76 8.01
C GLY A 203 -0.79 -9.02 8.29
N GLY A 204 -0.59 -7.85 7.68
CA GLY A 204 0.57 -7.00 7.93
C GLY A 204 0.62 -6.50 9.37
N THR A 205 -0.53 -6.15 9.96
CA THR A 205 -0.65 -5.72 11.36
C THR A 205 -0.30 -6.87 12.31
N LEU A 206 -0.82 -8.07 12.07
CA LEU A 206 -0.47 -9.25 12.87
C LEU A 206 1.03 -9.58 12.80
N LEU A 207 1.61 -9.51 11.59
CA LEU A 207 3.05 -9.73 11.41
C LEU A 207 3.90 -8.68 12.11
N LEU A 208 3.50 -7.42 12.05
CA LEU A 208 4.22 -6.32 12.70
C LEU A 208 4.25 -6.50 14.21
N ILE A 209 3.09 -6.78 14.82
CA ILE A 209 2.95 -6.99 16.27
C ILE A 209 3.79 -8.21 16.70
N ALA A 210 3.66 -9.34 15.99
CA ALA A 210 4.39 -10.56 16.34
C ALA A 210 5.90 -10.39 16.17
N HIS A 211 6.35 -9.72 15.10
CA HIS A 211 7.77 -9.46 14.88
C HIS A 211 8.34 -8.53 15.95
N ARG A 212 7.61 -7.48 16.34
CA ARG A 212 8.04 -6.58 17.42
C ARG A 212 8.15 -7.30 18.76
N ALA A 213 7.22 -8.20 19.06
CA ALA A 213 7.29 -9.04 20.25
C ALA A 213 8.55 -9.94 20.25
N MET A 214 8.91 -10.49 19.09
CA MET A 214 10.16 -11.26 18.96
C MET A 214 11.40 -10.38 19.14
N GLU A 215 11.42 -9.19 18.59
CA GLU A 215 12.53 -8.24 18.77
C GLU A 215 12.73 -7.84 20.22
N SER A 216 11.66 -7.66 20.98
CA SER A 216 11.73 -7.27 22.40
C SER A 216 12.44 -8.30 23.28
N VAL A 217 12.49 -9.56 22.85
CA VAL A 217 13.18 -10.65 23.59
C VAL A 217 14.52 -11.06 22.97
N THR A 218 14.83 -10.61 21.75
CA THR A 218 16.03 -11.04 21.01
C THR A 218 17.04 -9.94 20.73
N LEU A 219 16.63 -8.68 20.70
CA LEU A 219 17.53 -7.55 20.50
C LEU A 219 17.94 -6.94 21.82
N ASP A 220 19.21 -6.56 21.91
CA ASP A 220 19.66 -5.71 23.02
C ASP A 220 19.06 -4.29 22.92
N LYS A 221 19.07 -3.58 24.04
CA LYS A 221 18.48 -2.26 24.18
C LYS A 221 19.00 -1.28 23.12
N ASP A 222 20.30 -1.19 22.94
CA ASP A 222 20.93 -0.16 22.12
C ASP A 222 20.65 -0.40 20.63
N THR A 223 20.69 -1.66 20.18
CA THR A 223 20.28 -2.06 18.82
C THR A 223 18.82 -1.74 18.57
N MET A 224 17.94 -2.05 19.52
CA MET A 224 16.50 -1.78 19.36
C MET A 224 16.21 -0.28 19.29
N HIS A 225 16.80 0.53 20.19
CA HIS A 225 16.63 1.98 20.19
C HIS A 225 17.22 2.62 18.94
N LYS A 226 18.39 2.15 18.48
CA LYS A 226 18.98 2.63 17.23
C LYS A 226 18.10 2.34 16.03
N LYS A 227 17.59 1.12 15.93
CA LYS A 227 16.61 0.73 14.90
C LYS A 227 15.41 1.68 14.92
N ASP A 228 14.77 1.87 16.07
CA ASP A 228 13.60 2.73 16.20
C ASP A 228 13.87 4.18 15.80
N SER A 229 15.08 4.69 16.07
CA SER A 229 15.45 6.06 15.69
C SER A 229 15.57 6.29 14.18
N ILE A 230 15.95 5.27 13.41
CA ILE A 230 16.12 5.39 11.95
C ILE A 230 14.85 4.99 11.15
N MET A 231 13.93 4.25 11.77
CA MET A 231 12.73 3.74 11.07
C MET A 231 11.82 4.83 10.51
N PRO A 232 11.55 5.97 11.16
CA PRO A 232 10.72 7.02 10.56
C PRO A 232 11.31 7.53 9.23
N ARG A 233 12.61 7.75 9.17
CA ARG A 233 13.26 8.17 7.92
C ARG A 233 13.23 7.07 6.86
N TYR A 234 13.44 5.83 7.25
CA TYR A 234 13.34 4.69 6.34
C TYR A 234 11.92 4.55 5.77
N ALA A 235 10.89 4.72 6.60
CA ALA A 235 9.50 4.70 6.17
C ALA A 235 9.18 5.85 5.20
N GLU A 236 9.69 7.05 5.46
CA GLU A 236 9.55 8.21 4.57
C GLU A 236 10.19 7.95 3.19
N LEU A 237 11.39 7.38 3.15
CA LEU A 237 12.04 7.02 1.88
C LEU A 237 11.19 6.03 1.07
N ILE A 238 10.61 5.02 1.74
CA ILE A 238 9.71 4.06 1.08
C ILE A 238 8.45 4.76 0.59
N TYR A 239 7.83 5.60 1.42
CA TYR A 239 6.63 6.35 1.07
C TYR A 239 6.85 7.22 -0.16
N ASN A 240 7.97 7.88 -0.23
CA ASN A 240 8.37 8.77 -1.32
C ASN A 240 8.82 8.05 -2.60
N GLY A 241 8.86 6.72 -2.62
CA GLY A 241 9.21 5.93 -3.79
C GLY A 241 10.68 5.61 -3.98
N TYR A 242 11.53 5.90 -3.00
CA TYR A 242 12.98 5.66 -3.04
C TYR A 242 13.37 4.20 -2.76
N TRP A 243 12.48 3.24 -3.04
CA TRP A 243 12.74 1.83 -2.76
C TRP A 243 14.01 1.28 -3.41
N PHE A 244 14.32 1.71 -4.64
CA PHE A 244 15.51 1.28 -5.39
C PHE A 244 16.60 2.36 -5.47
N SER A 245 16.46 3.47 -4.76
CA SER A 245 17.47 4.53 -4.76
C SER A 245 18.61 4.24 -3.78
N LYS A 246 19.73 4.93 -3.99
CA LYS A 246 20.90 4.84 -3.10
C LYS A 246 20.62 5.37 -1.68
N GLU A 247 19.67 6.30 -1.56
CA GLU A 247 19.30 6.93 -0.28
C GLU A 247 18.69 5.91 0.71
N ARG A 248 18.14 4.79 0.21
CA ARG A 248 17.60 3.72 1.05
C ARG A 248 18.67 2.74 1.54
N PHE A 249 19.76 2.58 0.82
CA PHE A 249 20.85 1.67 1.16
C PHE A 249 21.89 2.38 2.00
#